data_912c97b0e2d7013b714aab4b0d382b29
#
_entry.id   912c97b0e2d7013b714aab4b0d382b29
#
_cell.length_a   1.000
_cell.length_b   1.000
_cell.length_c   1.000
_cell.angle_alpha   90.00
_cell.angle_beta   90.00
_cell.angle_gamma   90.00
#
_symmetry.space_group_name_H-M   'P 1'
#
loop_
_entity.id
_entity.type
_entity.pdbx_description
1 polymer ?
#
loop_
_entity_poly.entity_id
_entity_poly.type
_entity_poly.pdbx_seq_one_letter_code
_entity_poly.pdbx_strand_id
1 'polypeptide(L)'
;MYFGEVARIELPAELVRTARAEEIEYVNTLPVRDVVKTQECWEKTSGPPITNTWVDVNKGDQQEYDVGCRLVAREMGGAKSDEFYAPTPPLEAKRLLFSEAATDRRSGRQERKLFFV
;
A
#
# COMPACT_ATOMS: atom_id res chain seq x y z
N MET A 1 -8.10 -22.36 0.63
CA MET A 1 -8.99 -21.48 1.42
C MET A 1 -8.34 -20.11 1.51
N TYR A 2 -9.05 -19.08 1.10
CA TYR A 2 -8.56 -17.70 1.07
C TYR A 2 -9.39 -16.85 2.01
N PHE A 3 -8.74 -16.04 2.83
CA PHE A 3 -9.41 -15.15 3.78
C PHE A 3 -9.04 -13.69 3.49
N GLY A 4 -10.03 -12.79 3.56
CA GLY A 4 -9.79 -11.36 3.50
C GLY A 4 -9.03 -10.87 4.72
N GLU A 5 -8.01 -10.04 4.50
CA GLU A 5 -7.10 -9.54 5.55
C GLU A 5 -7.84 -8.74 6.63
N VAL A 6 -8.83 -7.96 6.26
CA VAL A 6 -9.53 -7.05 7.18
C VAL A 6 -10.60 -7.74 8.02
N ALA A 7 -11.40 -8.61 7.42
CA ALA A 7 -12.58 -9.17 8.07
C ALA A 7 -12.47 -10.68 8.36
N ARG A 8 -11.40 -11.35 7.94
CA ARG A 8 -11.22 -12.82 7.98
C ARG A 8 -12.41 -13.60 7.41
N ILE A 9 -13.09 -13.00 6.44
CA ILE A 9 -14.19 -13.65 5.71
C ILE A 9 -13.56 -14.52 4.62
N GLU A 10 -14.09 -15.74 4.46
CA GLU A 10 -13.65 -16.62 3.39
C GLU A 10 -14.02 -16.03 2.03
N LEU A 11 -13.03 -15.98 1.14
CA LEU A 11 -13.18 -15.43 -0.20
C LEU A 11 -13.33 -16.55 -1.24
N PRO A 12 -14.18 -16.38 -2.27
CA PRO A 12 -14.30 -17.33 -3.36
C PRO A 12 -12.95 -17.55 -4.07
N ALA A 13 -12.48 -18.80 -4.10
CA ALA A 13 -11.15 -19.14 -4.60
C ALA A 13 -10.93 -18.70 -6.06
N GLU A 14 -11.95 -18.79 -6.90
CA GLU A 14 -11.85 -18.40 -8.31
C GLU A 14 -11.65 -16.89 -8.47
N LEU A 15 -12.36 -16.07 -7.69
CA LEU A 15 -12.20 -14.62 -7.73
C LEU A 15 -10.82 -14.19 -7.25
N VAL A 16 -10.30 -14.84 -6.20
CA VAL A 16 -8.94 -14.57 -5.71
C VAL A 16 -7.89 -14.96 -6.75
N ARG A 17 -8.04 -16.11 -7.41
CA ARG A 17 -7.11 -16.53 -8.47
C ARG A 17 -7.08 -15.55 -9.63
N THR A 18 -8.26 -15.10 -10.06
CA THR A 18 -8.39 -14.12 -11.15
C THR A 18 -7.74 -12.80 -10.74
N ALA A 19 -8.07 -12.26 -9.59
CA ALA A 19 -7.51 -11.00 -9.10
C ALA A 19 -5.98 -11.05 -8.90
N ARG A 20 -5.45 -12.18 -8.45
CA ARG A 20 -3.99 -12.37 -8.33
C ARG A 20 -3.31 -12.47 -9.70
N ALA A 21 -3.96 -13.11 -10.67
CA ALA A 21 -3.44 -13.18 -12.04
C ALA A 21 -3.38 -11.80 -12.69
N GLU A 22 -4.42 -10.99 -12.54
CA GLU A 22 -4.48 -9.61 -13.00
C GLU A 22 -3.39 -8.74 -12.38
N GLU A 23 -3.14 -8.86 -11.07
CA GLU A 23 -2.08 -8.13 -10.38
C GLU A 23 -0.68 -8.52 -10.91
N ILE A 24 -0.43 -9.80 -11.15
CA ILE A 24 0.83 -10.27 -11.74
C ILE A 24 1.01 -9.74 -13.16
N GLU A 25 -0.04 -9.79 -13.96
CA GLU A 25 -0.01 -9.26 -15.34
C GLU A 25 0.27 -7.76 -15.32
N TYR A 26 -0.42 -7.01 -14.46
CA TYR A 26 -0.17 -5.57 -14.30
C TYR A 26 1.28 -5.26 -13.92
N VAL A 27 1.83 -5.96 -12.92
CA VAL A 27 3.24 -5.78 -12.51
C VAL A 27 4.21 -6.14 -13.64
N ASN A 28 3.89 -7.11 -14.47
CA ASN A 28 4.70 -7.48 -15.62
C ASN A 28 4.69 -6.43 -16.75
N THR A 29 3.62 -5.63 -16.85
CA THR A 29 3.56 -4.50 -17.81
C THR A 29 4.43 -3.31 -17.39
N LEU A 30 4.77 -3.22 -16.11
CA LEU A 30 5.58 -2.12 -15.58
C LEU A 30 7.09 -2.46 -15.67
N PRO A 31 7.94 -1.56 -16.15
CA PRO A 31 9.40 -1.77 -16.19
C PRO A 31 10.03 -1.53 -14.80
N VAL A 32 9.48 -2.15 -13.76
CA VAL A 32 9.88 -1.91 -12.36
C VAL A 32 10.71 -3.05 -11.77
N ARG A 33 10.87 -4.17 -12.50
CA ARG A 33 11.61 -5.33 -12.02
C ARG A 33 12.29 -6.09 -13.13
N ASP A 34 13.41 -6.69 -12.80
CA ASP A 34 14.09 -7.69 -13.61
C ASP A 34 14.05 -9.05 -12.91
N VAL A 35 13.88 -10.10 -13.68
CA VAL A 35 13.95 -11.47 -13.18
C VAL A 35 15.39 -11.94 -13.18
N VAL A 36 15.94 -12.17 -12.01
CA VAL A 36 17.33 -12.64 -11.83
C VAL A 36 17.37 -13.98 -11.11
N LYS A 37 18.50 -14.68 -11.20
CA LYS A 37 18.70 -15.92 -10.46
C LYS A 37 18.83 -15.65 -8.97
N THR A 38 18.25 -16.52 -8.13
CA THR A 38 18.34 -16.42 -6.66
C THR A 38 19.79 -16.40 -6.16
N GLN A 39 20.70 -17.10 -6.85
CA GLN A 39 22.13 -17.12 -6.53
C GLN A 39 22.75 -15.71 -6.62
N GLU A 40 22.35 -14.91 -7.58
CA GLU A 40 22.82 -13.53 -7.73
C GLU A 40 22.44 -12.65 -6.52
N CYS A 41 21.27 -12.90 -5.92
CA CYS A 41 20.88 -12.23 -4.69
C CYS A 41 21.84 -12.56 -3.55
N TRP A 42 22.16 -13.83 -3.35
CA TRP A 42 23.12 -14.27 -2.33
C TRP A 42 24.50 -13.64 -2.51
N GLU A 43 24.99 -13.57 -3.74
CA GLU A 43 26.30 -13.00 -4.06
C GLU A 43 26.36 -11.48 -3.79
N LYS A 44 25.28 -10.75 -4.09
CA LYS A 44 25.24 -9.29 -3.93
C LYS A 44 24.87 -8.83 -2.53
N THR A 45 23.98 -9.54 -1.85
CA THR A 45 23.41 -9.09 -0.56
C THR A 45 23.91 -9.92 0.62
N SER A 46 24.59 -11.03 0.38
CA SER A 46 25.01 -11.99 1.42
C SER A 46 23.86 -12.51 2.29
N GLY A 47 22.65 -12.46 1.78
CA GLY A 47 21.43 -12.87 2.49
C GLY A 47 20.36 -13.42 1.55
N PRO A 48 19.31 -14.03 2.12
CA PRO A 48 18.22 -14.57 1.34
C PRO A 48 17.38 -13.46 0.70
N PRO A 49 16.74 -13.75 -0.45
CA PRO A 49 15.78 -12.82 -1.03
C PRO A 49 14.62 -12.54 -0.06
N ILE A 50 14.11 -11.33 -0.10
CA ILE A 50 12.91 -10.94 0.65
C ILE A 50 11.72 -11.74 0.11
N THR A 51 10.98 -12.38 1.00
CA THR A 51 9.78 -13.13 0.63
C THR A 51 8.60 -12.22 0.37
N ASN A 52 7.67 -12.68 -0.45
CA ASN A 52 6.43 -11.96 -0.76
C ASN A 52 5.24 -12.61 -0.05
N THR A 53 4.21 -11.83 0.17
CA THR A 53 2.90 -12.32 0.63
C THR A 53 1.78 -11.62 -0.14
N TRP A 54 0.66 -12.31 -0.23
CA TRP A 54 -0.55 -11.73 -0.81
C TRP A 54 -1.38 -11.09 0.29
N VAL A 55 -1.93 -9.92 -0.03
CA VAL A 55 -2.97 -9.24 0.76
C VAL A 55 -4.23 -9.21 -0.08
N ASP A 56 -5.20 -10.01 0.31
CA ASP A 56 -6.48 -10.15 -0.37
C ASP A 56 -7.55 -9.39 0.39
N VAL A 57 -8.30 -8.54 -0.27
CA VAL A 57 -9.34 -7.70 0.34
C VAL A 57 -10.62 -7.78 -0.48
N ASN A 58 -11.76 -7.97 0.18
CA ASN A 58 -13.04 -7.75 -0.43
C ASN A 58 -13.43 -6.27 -0.28
N LYS A 59 -13.57 -5.57 -1.39
CA LYS A 59 -14.03 -4.18 -1.46
C LYS A 59 -15.53 -4.06 -1.62
N GLY A 60 -16.19 -5.16 -2.00
CA GLY A 60 -17.64 -5.30 -2.09
C GLY A 60 -18.26 -5.73 -0.76
N ASP A 61 -19.46 -6.24 -0.83
CA ASP A 61 -20.18 -6.80 0.30
C ASP A 61 -20.19 -8.35 0.29
N GLN A 62 -21.01 -8.98 1.12
CA GLN A 62 -21.13 -10.44 1.17
C GLN A 62 -22.00 -11.03 0.06
N GLN A 63 -22.74 -10.21 -0.65
CA GLN A 63 -23.60 -10.62 -1.76
C GLN A 63 -22.93 -10.38 -3.10
N GLU A 64 -22.13 -9.32 -3.19
CA GLU A 64 -21.38 -8.96 -4.39
C GLU A 64 -19.92 -8.75 -4.02
N TYR A 65 -19.11 -9.78 -4.29
CA TYR A 65 -17.68 -9.76 -3.99
C TYR A 65 -16.93 -8.92 -5.03
N ASP A 66 -16.14 -7.97 -4.55
CA ASP A 66 -15.12 -7.25 -5.33
C ASP A 66 -13.74 -7.51 -4.73
N VAL A 67 -13.09 -8.56 -5.22
CA VAL A 67 -11.83 -9.03 -4.65
C VAL A 67 -10.66 -8.28 -5.28
N GLY A 68 -9.96 -7.51 -4.47
CA GLY A 68 -8.67 -6.90 -4.81
C GLY A 68 -7.52 -7.66 -4.15
N CYS A 69 -6.45 -7.88 -4.89
CA CYS A 69 -5.24 -8.53 -4.38
C CYS A 69 -4.03 -7.61 -4.55
N ARG A 70 -3.09 -7.70 -3.61
CA ARG A 70 -1.79 -7.03 -3.71
C ARG A 70 -0.67 -7.99 -3.36
N LEU A 71 0.39 -7.94 -4.14
CA LEU A 71 1.63 -8.64 -3.83
C LEU A 71 2.54 -7.68 -3.07
N VAL A 72 2.86 -7.99 -1.82
CA VAL A 72 3.69 -7.15 -0.96
C VAL A 72 4.95 -7.89 -0.51
N ALA A 73 6.07 -7.16 -0.39
CA ALA A 73 7.30 -7.69 0.17
C ALA A 73 7.17 -7.81 1.70
N ARG A 74 7.62 -8.94 2.25
CA ARG A 74 7.67 -9.17 3.70
C ARG A 74 9.05 -8.79 4.21
N GLU A 75 9.26 -7.53 4.47
CA GLU A 75 10.46 -7.07 5.15
C GLU A 75 10.25 -7.14 6.67
N MET A 76 10.78 -8.20 7.27
CA MET A 76 10.70 -8.40 8.71
C MET A 76 12.04 -8.04 9.37
N GLY A 77 12.07 -6.95 10.12
CA GLY A 77 13.10 -6.70 11.10
C GLY A 77 14.51 -6.38 10.59
N GLY A 78 14.64 -5.88 9.38
CA GLY A 78 15.88 -5.21 8.94
C GLY A 78 16.18 -4.00 9.84
N ALA A 79 17.42 -3.56 9.86
CA ALA A 79 17.81 -2.34 10.57
C ALA A 79 16.83 -1.22 10.20
N LYS A 80 16.06 -0.76 11.17
CA LYS A 80 15.16 0.38 10.96
C LYS A 80 16.02 1.57 10.61
N SER A 81 16.04 1.92 9.36
CA SER A 81 16.59 3.18 8.94
C SER A 81 15.55 4.25 9.28
N ASP A 82 15.78 4.97 10.37
CA ASP A 82 14.93 6.10 10.77
C ASP A 82 14.90 7.20 9.69
N GLU A 83 15.81 7.12 8.74
CA GLU A 83 15.96 8.03 7.60
C GLU A 83 14.73 8.05 6.67
N PHE A 84 13.98 6.94 6.60
CA PHE A 84 12.78 6.85 5.74
C PHE A 84 11.47 6.94 6.53
N TYR A 85 11.54 7.21 7.83
CA TYR A 85 10.34 7.34 8.64
C TYR A 85 9.70 8.72 8.43
N ALA A 86 8.58 8.74 7.74
CA ALA A 86 7.70 9.91 7.67
C ALA A 86 6.42 9.62 8.47
N PRO A 87 6.26 10.21 9.65
CA PRO A 87 5.04 10.00 10.43
C PRO A 87 3.84 10.57 9.68
N THR A 88 2.80 9.76 9.55
CA THR A 88 1.53 10.22 9.00
C THR A 88 0.88 11.18 10.00
N PRO A 89 0.63 12.44 9.64
CA PRO A 89 -0.01 13.37 10.55
C PRO A 89 -1.42 12.88 10.92
N PRO A 90 -1.84 13.03 12.17
CA PRO A 90 -3.17 12.62 12.61
C PRO A 90 -4.26 13.38 11.84
N LEU A 91 -5.41 12.74 11.66
CA LEU A 91 -6.53 13.27 10.89
C LEU A 91 -7.00 14.62 11.43
N GLU A 92 -6.97 14.80 12.75
CA GLU A 92 -7.33 16.01 13.46
C GLU A 92 -6.45 17.20 13.05
N ALA A 93 -5.15 16.97 12.89
CA ALA A 93 -4.22 18.01 12.44
C ALA A 93 -4.55 18.46 11.00
N LYS A 94 -4.88 17.53 10.12
CA LYS A 94 -5.32 17.84 8.76
C LYS A 94 -6.62 18.64 8.74
N ARG A 95 -7.60 18.23 9.53
CA ARG A 95 -8.90 18.95 9.67
C ARG A 95 -8.71 20.36 10.21
N LEU A 96 -7.83 20.54 11.18
CA LEU A 96 -7.52 21.86 11.73
C LEU A 96 -6.93 22.78 10.66
N LEU A 97 -5.96 22.30 9.86
CA LEU A 97 -5.36 23.05 8.78
C LEU A 97 -6.37 23.47 7.72
N PHE A 98 -7.24 22.55 7.31
CA PHE A 98 -8.31 22.86 6.35
C PHE A 98 -9.30 23.87 6.90
N SER A 99 -9.72 23.72 8.16
CA SER A 99 -10.62 24.67 8.82
C SER A 99 -10.00 26.06 8.92
N GLU A 100 -8.74 26.14 9.29
CA GLU A 100 -8.04 27.43 9.38
C GLU A 100 -7.86 28.10 8.00
N ALA A 101 -7.57 27.31 6.95
CA ALA A 101 -7.45 27.84 5.60
C ALA A 101 -8.79 28.33 5.02
N ALA A 102 -9.90 27.64 5.36
CA ALA A 102 -11.25 27.98 4.92
C ALA A 102 -11.89 29.13 5.71
N THR A 103 -11.34 29.46 6.89
CA THR A 103 -11.90 30.54 7.71
C THR A 103 -11.57 31.91 7.10
N ASP A 104 -12.59 32.60 6.61
CA ASP A 104 -12.49 33.97 6.14
C ASP A 104 -12.25 34.92 7.33
N ARG A 105 -11.03 35.42 7.44
CA ARG A 105 -10.70 36.43 8.46
C ARG A 105 -10.89 37.81 7.86
N ARG A 106 -12.02 38.42 8.19
CA ARG A 106 -12.26 39.86 7.91
C ARG A 106 -11.08 40.68 8.40
N SER A 107 -10.45 41.36 7.50
CA SER A 107 -9.42 42.38 7.61
C SER A 107 -7.97 41.94 7.32
N GLY A 108 -7.51 42.28 6.16
CA GLY A 108 -6.12 42.66 5.87
C GLY A 108 -5.02 41.57 5.91
N ARG A 109 -5.36 40.30 6.06
CA ARG A 109 -4.35 39.23 6.00
C ARG A 109 -4.28 38.59 4.63
N GLN A 110 -3.04 38.35 4.20
CA GLN A 110 -2.71 37.62 2.99
C GLN A 110 -3.44 36.25 2.95
N GLU A 111 -3.97 35.95 1.77
CA GLU A 111 -4.56 34.67 1.44
C GLU A 111 -3.58 33.52 1.78
N ARG A 112 -4.00 32.60 2.64
CA ARG A 112 -3.19 31.44 3.00
C ARG A 112 -3.36 30.36 1.96
N LYS A 113 -2.26 29.89 1.40
CA LYS A 113 -2.24 28.77 0.44
C LYS A 113 -1.76 27.51 1.15
N LEU A 114 -2.50 26.41 0.95
CA LEU A 114 -2.07 25.08 1.37
C LEU A 114 -1.33 24.40 0.23
N PHE A 115 -0.18 23.85 0.53
CA PHE A 115 0.59 23.01 -0.39
C PHE A 115 0.58 21.58 0.08
N PHE A 116 0.31 20.66 -0.85
CA PHE A 116 0.41 19.22 -0.62
C PHE A 116 1.64 18.70 -1.37
N VAL A 117 2.43 17.96 -0.65
CA VAL A 117 3.65 17.33 -1.18
C VAL A 117 3.43 15.84 -1.34
#